data_b27df7291d2060d2e09dfaa27b469238
#
_entry.id   b27df7291d2060d2e09dfaa27b469238
#
_cell.length_a   1.000
_cell.length_b   1.000
_cell.length_c   1.000
_cell.angle_alpha   90.00
_cell.angle_beta   90.00
_cell.angle_gamma   90.00
#
_symmetry.space_group_name_H-M   'P 1'
#
loop_
_entity.id
_entity.type
_entity.pdbx_description
1 polymer ?
#
loop_
_entity_poly.entity_id
_entity_poly.type
_entity_poly.pdbx_seq_one_letter_code
_entity_poly.pdbx_strand_id
1 'polypeptide(L)'
;MNESYNIKSFKNKEEAEELLKKSRKRIDEIDNELFDLISQRTSLAKDIALCKEYIGMPILDKSREDAIHEKIEKFSEENGLDVDIVDQIVDMLTILNKNEQEEILRRNADGQY
;
A
#
# COMPACT_ATOMS: atom_id res chain seq x y z
N MET A 1 -3.23 -1.86 17.93
CA MET A 1 -2.45 -2.96 18.52
C MET A 1 -3.28 -3.67 19.56
N ASN A 2 -3.20 -4.95 19.56
CA ASN A 2 -3.88 -5.76 20.56
C ASN A 2 -3.02 -5.86 21.80
N GLU A 3 -3.54 -5.43 22.93
CA GLU A 3 -2.82 -5.41 24.21
C GLU A 3 -3.36 -6.45 25.19
N SER A 4 -4.13 -7.44 24.69
CA SER A 4 -4.77 -8.45 25.53
C SER A 4 -3.77 -9.37 26.24
N TYR A 5 -2.52 -9.43 25.75
CA TYR A 5 -1.48 -10.30 26.29
C TYR A 5 -0.27 -9.51 26.74
N ASN A 6 0.37 -10.00 27.79
CA ASN A 6 1.71 -9.60 28.20
C ASN A 6 2.49 -10.86 28.53
N ILE A 7 3.80 -10.75 28.75
CA ILE A 7 4.69 -11.91 28.93
C ILE A 7 4.25 -12.82 30.07
N LYS A 8 3.58 -12.28 31.07
CA LYS A 8 3.12 -13.04 32.23
C LYS A 8 1.78 -13.73 32.02
N SER A 9 1.11 -13.45 30.91
CA SER A 9 -0.22 -14.01 30.61
C SER A 9 -0.16 -15.46 30.16
N PHE A 10 1.00 -15.95 29.72
CA PHE A 10 1.17 -17.30 29.23
C PHE A 10 1.39 -18.28 30.38
N LYS A 11 0.68 -19.40 30.36
CA LYS A 11 0.82 -20.48 31.33
C LYS A 11 2.09 -21.30 31.12
N ASN A 12 2.48 -21.44 29.85
CA ASN A 12 3.61 -22.24 29.42
C ASN A 12 4.08 -21.82 28.02
N LYS A 13 5.18 -22.43 27.59
CA LYS A 13 5.80 -22.18 26.30
C LYS A 13 4.84 -22.53 25.14
N GLU A 14 4.11 -23.62 25.26
CA GLU A 14 3.21 -24.12 24.24
C GLU A 14 2.09 -23.13 23.95
N GLU A 15 1.55 -22.48 24.96
CA GLU A 15 0.51 -21.47 24.81
C GLU A 15 1.04 -20.25 24.02
N ALA A 16 2.27 -19.81 24.33
CA ALA A 16 2.92 -18.72 23.61
C ALA A 16 3.19 -19.10 22.14
N GLU A 17 3.68 -20.30 21.91
CA GLU A 17 3.93 -20.81 20.54
C GLU A 17 2.65 -20.91 19.73
N GLU A 18 1.55 -21.33 20.33
CA GLU A 18 0.25 -21.43 19.66
C GLU A 18 -0.27 -20.05 19.26
N LEU A 19 -0.15 -19.07 20.15
CA LEU A 19 -0.55 -17.69 19.80
C LEU A 19 0.32 -17.12 18.70
N LEU A 20 1.62 -17.37 18.73
CA LEU A 20 2.54 -16.94 17.68
C LEU A 20 2.17 -17.54 16.33
N LYS A 21 1.90 -18.84 16.28
CA LYS A 21 1.49 -19.55 15.08
C LYS A 21 0.19 -18.99 14.51
N LYS A 22 -0.79 -18.79 15.38
CA LYS A 22 -2.09 -18.24 15.01
C LYS A 22 -1.98 -16.82 14.46
N SER A 23 -1.15 -16.00 15.11
CA SER A 23 -0.93 -14.61 14.68
C SER A 23 -0.22 -14.55 13.33
N ARG A 24 0.76 -15.40 13.10
CA ARG A 24 1.46 -15.49 11.82
C ARG A 24 0.54 -15.95 10.69
N LYS A 25 -0.33 -16.89 10.98
CA LYS A 25 -1.35 -17.34 10.01
C LYS A 25 -2.26 -16.18 9.63
N ARG A 26 -2.67 -15.38 10.61
CA ARG A 26 -3.51 -14.20 10.33
C ARG A 26 -2.77 -13.16 9.50
N ILE A 27 -1.49 -12.94 9.77
CA ILE A 27 -0.66 -12.04 8.96
C ILE A 27 -0.59 -12.53 7.51
N ASP A 28 -0.40 -13.83 7.30
CA ASP A 28 -0.36 -14.40 5.95
C ASP A 28 -1.67 -14.16 5.19
N GLU A 29 -2.80 -14.31 5.86
CA GLU A 29 -4.11 -14.02 5.26
C GLU A 29 -4.25 -12.55 4.87
N ILE A 30 -3.83 -11.66 5.77
CA ILE A 30 -3.85 -10.21 5.53
C ILE A 30 -2.91 -9.84 4.40
N ASP A 31 -1.72 -10.43 4.36
CA ASP A 31 -0.74 -10.17 3.29
C ASP A 31 -1.29 -10.55 1.93
N ASN A 32 -2.00 -11.67 1.83
CA ASN A 32 -2.62 -12.08 0.58
C ASN A 32 -3.64 -11.05 0.09
N GLU A 33 -4.47 -10.53 0.99
CA GLU A 33 -5.42 -9.46 0.67
C GLU A 33 -4.69 -8.18 0.26
N LEU A 34 -3.61 -7.84 0.98
CA LEU A 34 -2.81 -6.66 0.70
C LEU A 34 -2.16 -6.75 -0.68
N PHE A 35 -1.57 -7.88 -1.02
CA PHE A 35 -0.93 -8.07 -2.33
C PHE A 35 -1.96 -7.97 -3.46
N ASP A 36 -3.14 -8.52 -3.27
CA ASP A 36 -4.21 -8.39 -4.24
C ASP A 36 -4.63 -6.93 -4.43
N LEU A 37 -4.77 -6.17 -3.35
CA LEU A 37 -5.12 -4.76 -3.41
C LEU A 37 -4.01 -3.92 -4.07
N ILE A 38 -2.75 -4.24 -3.83
CA ILE A 38 -1.63 -3.58 -4.50
C ILE A 38 -1.72 -3.83 -6.01
N SER A 39 -2.01 -5.05 -6.43
CA SER A 39 -2.20 -5.40 -7.84
C SER A 39 -3.37 -4.62 -8.46
N GLN A 40 -4.50 -4.57 -7.79
CA GLN A 40 -5.67 -3.80 -8.25
C GLN A 40 -5.35 -2.31 -8.39
N ARG A 41 -4.69 -1.75 -7.38
CA ARG A 41 -4.29 -0.34 -7.39
C ARG A 41 -3.35 -0.03 -8.57
N THR A 42 -2.39 -0.89 -8.81
CA THR A 42 -1.43 -0.74 -9.91
C THR A 42 -2.11 -0.89 -11.27
N SER A 43 -3.11 -1.77 -11.39
CA SER A 43 -3.84 -1.96 -12.64
C SER A 43 -4.60 -0.72 -13.10
N LEU A 44 -4.95 0.17 -12.18
CA LEU A 44 -5.60 1.43 -12.53
C LEU A 44 -4.67 2.43 -13.23
N ALA A 45 -3.37 2.17 -13.21
CA ALA A 45 -2.38 3.03 -13.85
C ALA A 45 -2.63 3.18 -15.36
N LYS A 46 -3.17 2.16 -16.02
CA LYS A 46 -3.47 2.22 -17.45
C LYS A 46 -4.49 3.31 -17.76
N ASP A 47 -5.64 3.27 -17.11
CA ASP A 47 -6.68 4.27 -17.35
C ASP A 47 -6.21 5.66 -16.95
N ILE A 48 -5.50 5.77 -15.82
CA ILE A 48 -4.97 7.04 -15.33
C ILE A 48 -3.99 7.62 -16.35
N ALA A 49 -3.05 6.82 -16.85
CA ALA A 49 -2.06 7.26 -17.83
C ALA A 49 -2.70 7.75 -19.12
N LEU A 50 -3.65 6.99 -19.66
CA LEU A 50 -4.33 7.36 -20.88
C LEU A 50 -5.17 8.63 -20.70
N CYS A 51 -5.84 8.78 -19.57
CA CYS A 51 -6.59 10.00 -19.26
C CYS A 51 -5.67 11.21 -19.16
N LYS A 52 -4.55 11.09 -18.44
CA LYS A 52 -3.57 12.17 -18.30
C LYS A 52 -3.01 12.58 -19.65
N GLU A 53 -2.66 11.61 -20.49
CA GLU A 53 -2.17 11.86 -21.84
C GLU A 53 -3.18 12.65 -22.65
N TYR A 54 -4.43 12.23 -22.64
CA TYR A 54 -5.51 12.88 -23.40
C TYR A 54 -5.74 14.33 -22.96
N ILE A 55 -5.73 14.61 -21.68
CA ILE A 55 -5.99 15.96 -21.15
C ILE A 55 -4.71 16.80 -21.00
N GLY A 56 -3.56 16.26 -21.33
CA GLY A 56 -2.28 16.99 -21.28
C GLY A 56 -1.71 17.15 -19.88
N MET A 57 -2.02 16.23 -18.98
CA MET A 57 -1.45 16.23 -17.64
C MET A 57 -0.16 15.40 -17.58
N PRO A 58 0.86 15.85 -16.79
CA PRO A 58 2.06 15.04 -16.57
C PRO A 58 1.76 13.85 -15.66
N ILE A 59 2.61 12.83 -15.71
CA ILE A 59 2.51 11.66 -14.82
C ILE A 59 2.62 12.11 -13.35
N LEU A 60 3.56 13.00 -13.04
CA LEU A 60 3.67 13.57 -11.70
C LEU A 60 2.47 14.49 -11.43
N ASP A 61 1.70 14.13 -10.44
CA ASP A 61 0.55 14.91 -9.96
C ASP A 61 0.80 15.31 -8.52
N LYS A 62 1.49 16.43 -8.32
CA LYS A 62 1.90 16.89 -7.00
C LYS A 62 0.70 17.13 -6.07
N SER A 63 -0.34 17.73 -6.60
CA SER A 63 -1.56 18.01 -5.81
C SER A 63 -2.18 16.72 -5.26
N ARG A 64 -2.25 15.68 -6.09
CA ARG A 64 -2.77 14.38 -5.69
C ARG A 64 -1.87 13.71 -4.66
N GLU A 65 -0.55 13.79 -4.86
CA GLU A 65 0.42 13.19 -3.93
C GLU A 65 0.36 13.89 -2.57
N ASP A 66 0.26 15.22 -2.54
CA ASP A 66 0.11 15.98 -1.30
C ASP A 66 -1.17 15.59 -0.56
N ALA A 67 -2.27 15.42 -1.27
CA ALA A 67 -3.54 14.98 -0.67
C ALA A 67 -3.43 13.58 -0.06
N ILE A 68 -2.70 12.68 -0.71
CA ILE A 68 -2.45 11.34 -0.19
C ILE A 68 -1.61 11.39 1.08
N HIS A 69 -0.56 12.22 1.12
CA HIS A 69 0.28 12.40 2.31
C HIS A 69 -0.53 12.92 3.50
N GLU A 70 -1.38 13.92 3.31
CA GLU A 70 -2.26 14.43 4.37
C GLU A 70 -3.19 13.34 4.91
N LYS A 71 -3.78 12.56 4.02
CA LYS A 71 -4.66 11.46 4.39
C LYS A 71 -3.93 10.41 5.21
N ILE A 72 -2.71 10.07 4.82
CA ILE A 72 -1.90 9.05 5.51
C ILE A 72 -1.43 9.55 6.87
N GLU A 73 -1.07 10.82 6.98
CA GLU A 73 -0.71 11.42 8.25
C GLU A 73 -1.85 11.31 9.26
N LYS A 74 -3.05 11.72 8.85
CA LYS A 74 -4.24 11.62 9.68
C LYS A 74 -4.57 10.18 10.06
N PHE A 75 -4.56 9.29 9.10
CA PHE A 75 -4.82 7.86 9.30
C PHE A 75 -3.83 7.25 10.30
N SER A 76 -2.56 7.57 10.15
CA SER A 76 -1.50 7.04 11.00
C SER A 76 -1.65 7.51 12.44
N GLU A 77 -1.94 8.79 12.64
CA GLU A 77 -2.19 9.35 13.96
C GLU A 77 -3.40 8.70 14.62
N GLU A 78 -4.50 8.55 13.91
CA GLU A 78 -5.74 7.95 14.43
C GLU A 78 -5.56 6.47 14.80
N ASN A 79 -4.64 5.76 14.16
CA ASN A 79 -4.44 4.33 14.35
C ASN A 79 -3.16 3.98 15.11
N GLY A 80 -2.45 4.98 15.64
CA GLY A 80 -1.25 4.75 16.43
C GLY A 80 -0.10 4.15 15.63
N LEU A 81 -0.02 4.47 14.33
CA LEU A 81 1.04 3.98 13.46
C LEU A 81 2.15 5.01 13.31
N ASP A 82 3.35 4.54 13.04
CA ASP A 82 4.48 5.41 12.73
C ASP A 82 4.24 6.10 11.38
N VAL A 83 4.03 7.41 11.41
CA VAL A 83 3.70 8.20 10.21
C VAL A 83 4.78 8.10 9.15
N ASP A 84 6.05 8.19 9.54
CA ASP A 84 7.18 8.18 8.61
C ASP A 84 7.27 6.84 7.87
N ILE A 85 7.07 5.74 8.58
CA ILE A 85 7.11 4.42 7.96
C ILE A 85 5.93 4.21 7.01
N VAL A 86 4.72 4.56 7.44
CA VAL A 86 3.53 4.43 6.59
C VAL A 86 3.65 5.30 5.34
N ASP A 87 4.18 6.51 5.50
CA ASP A 87 4.43 7.43 4.39
C ASP A 87 5.40 6.82 3.37
N GLN A 88 6.46 6.16 3.83
CA GLN A 88 7.41 5.47 2.94
C GLN A 88 6.75 4.33 2.18
N ILE A 89 5.86 3.56 2.82
CA ILE A 89 5.12 2.50 2.15
C ILE A 89 4.25 3.08 1.04
N VAL A 90 3.55 4.17 1.33
CA VAL A 90 2.68 4.84 0.36
C VAL A 90 3.49 5.45 -0.78
N ASP A 91 4.66 6.03 -0.47
CA ASP A 91 5.57 6.54 -1.50
C ASP A 91 5.97 5.44 -2.49
N MET A 92 6.29 4.25 -1.98
CA MET A 92 6.63 3.11 -2.84
C MET A 92 5.46 2.67 -3.72
N LEU A 93 4.25 2.68 -3.18
CA LEU A 93 3.05 2.39 -3.97
C LEU A 93 2.82 3.44 -5.06
N THR A 94 3.10 4.71 -4.76
CA THR A 94 3.01 5.80 -5.71
C THR A 94 4.03 5.63 -6.84
N ILE A 95 5.27 5.28 -6.48
CA ILE A 95 6.33 5.00 -7.47
C ILE A 95 5.95 3.83 -8.37
N LEU A 96 5.44 2.75 -7.78
CA LEU A 96 5.00 1.58 -8.53
C LEU A 96 3.93 1.96 -9.57
N ASN A 97 2.95 2.78 -9.18
CA ASN A 97 1.90 3.23 -10.08
C ASN A 97 2.44 4.16 -11.17
N LYS A 98 3.32 5.12 -10.82
CA LYS A 98 3.93 6.03 -11.80
C LYS A 98 4.79 5.28 -12.82
N ASN A 99 5.56 4.30 -12.37
CA ASN A 99 6.36 3.48 -13.27
C ASN A 99 5.47 2.72 -14.27
N GLU A 100 4.35 2.20 -13.81
CA GLU A 100 3.39 1.54 -14.69
C GLU A 100 2.75 2.54 -15.66
N GLN A 101 2.43 3.76 -15.22
CA GLN A 101 1.94 4.81 -16.10
C GLN A 101 2.94 5.12 -17.22
N GLU A 102 4.22 5.24 -16.88
CA GLU A 102 5.28 5.48 -17.86
C GLU A 102 5.36 4.35 -18.88
N GLU A 103 5.29 3.11 -18.43
CA GLU A 103 5.31 1.94 -19.30
C GLU A 103 4.11 1.89 -20.23
N ILE A 104 2.92 2.21 -19.73
CA ILE A 104 1.70 2.28 -20.52
C ILE A 104 1.83 3.34 -21.62
N LEU A 105 2.34 4.53 -21.30
CA LEU A 105 2.51 5.59 -22.29
C LEU A 105 3.56 5.23 -23.33
N ARG A 106 4.64 4.56 -22.94
CA ARG A 106 5.67 4.08 -23.85
C ARG A 106 5.07 3.09 -24.86
N ARG A 107 4.29 2.13 -24.38
CA ARG A 107 3.64 1.13 -25.23
C ARG A 107 2.59 1.77 -26.14
N ASN A 108 1.84 2.74 -25.63
CA ASN A 108 0.85 3.47 -26.41
C ASN A 108 1.51 4.24 -27.56
N ALA A 109 2.63 4.90 -27.27
CA ALA A 109 3.43 5.62 -28.28
C ALA A 109 3.96 4.65 -29.36
N ASP A 110 4.29 3.41 -28.98
CA ASP A 110 4.76 2.37 -29.89
C ASP A 110 3.62 1.64 -30.62
N GLY A 111 2.37 2.06 -30.42
CA GLY A 111 1.21 1.45 -31.11
C GLY A 111 0.79 0.10 -30.53
N GLN A 112 1.10 -0.19 -29.28
CA GLN A 112 0.78 -1.47 -28.63
C GLN A 112 -0.59 -1.49 -27.92
N TYR A 113 -1.28 -0.39 -27.94
CA TYR A 113 -2.63 -0.26 -27.38
C TYR A 113 -3.58 0.35 -28.40
#